data_6c9dd06f0525578c4bace735caed77cb
#
_entry.id   6c9dd06f0525578c4bace735caed77cb
#
_cell.length_a   1.000
_cell.length_b   1.000
_cell.length_c   1.000
_cell.angle_alpha   90.00
_cell.angle_beta   90.00
_cell.angle_gamma   90.00
#
_symmetry.space_group_name_H-M   'P 1'
#
loop_
_entity.id
_entity.type
_entity.pdbx_description
1 polymer ?
#
loop_
_entity_poly.entity_id
_entity_poly.type
_entity_poly.pdbx_seq_one_letter_code
_entity_poly.pdbx_strand_id
1 'polypeptide(L)'
;MPGNSYVPYLMAIILLASVMTVSLRKNKLSAFPVINASKNEYLMSGRAMLARGLKEFGGKPFRVNTGLGGGVIILNHSVMPEVRNDARFDSTKFLLQYWQAGIPGFEPYIALGTEILHNVIKWNLTPTGIAKLNKPLSDEANAALSDILTDDEEWHEVLLGDVIIRIVARVSSVIFLGPELCRNRDWLKITVNYTNKATNAAKVLRRWPVFLYRTVHWFLPECREVRAMLVEARQIIAPILEKRRVQKAADPSLEYHDALDWYETAAKRMSVDYDPADQQLALSISAILTSNDLMSQSIMDLCKNPEMFEPLRNEIRSVIGDGQWRPTSLYNTKLLDSVLKETLRLKPVAAVGLGRRVVEDVRLKDGTFLPQDSGIAINAGKMWDPKIYENPRTYDGYRFLRLREASEQGEKTSQLVSTSPEHLGFGLGIHACPGRFFGANTVKLVMCHLLLKYDIKLAENANTNPLEFGFSMLANPTTKVLVRRRKEDVNF
;
A
#
# COMPACT_ATOMS: atom_id res chain seq x y z
N MET A 1 1.96 -59.77 -15.87
CA MET A 1 2.49 -58.55 -16.49
C MET A 1 3.31 -57.82 -15.43
N PRO A 2 4.61 -57.58 -15.58
CA PRO A 2 5.38 -56.81 -14.62
C PRO A 2 5.04 -55.34 -14.79
N GLY A 3 4.44 -54.74 -13.76
CA GLY A 3 4.03 -53.34 -13.72
C GLY A 3 5.25 -52.44 -13.82
N ASN A 4 5.11 -51.36 -14.59
CA ASN A 4 6.12 -50.36 -14.91
C ASN A 4 6.83 -49.78 -13.70
N SER A 5 8.04 -50.26 -13.46
CA SER A 5 8.94 -49.84 -12.37
C SER A 5 9.69 -48.52 -12.65
N TYR A 6 9.25 -47.70 -13.61
CA TYR A 6 9.96 -46.45 -13.95
C TYR A 6 9.57 -45.25 -13.07
N VAL A 7 8.44 -45.29 -12.37
CA VAL A 7 7.93 -44.19 -11.55
C VAL A 7 8.91 -43.78 -10.43
N PRO A 8 9.51 -44.72 -9.66
CA PRO A 8 10.46 -44.33 -8.61
C PRO A 8 11.75 -43.74 -9.18
N TYR A 9 12.20 -44.18 -10.35
CA TYR A 9 13.38 -43.60 -11.02
C TYR A 9 13.11 -42.19 -11.54
N LEU A 10 11.91 -41.95 -12.11
CA LEU A 10 11.48 -40.60 -12.53
C LEU A 10 11.38 -39.64 -11.34
N MET A 11 10.79 -40.08 -10.24
CA MET A 11 10.76 -39.32 -8.99
C MET A 11 12.13 -39.00 -8.42
N ALA A 12 13.04 -39.94 -8.45
CA ALA A 12 14.43 -39.76 -8.02
C ALA A 12 15.20 -38.76 -8.92
N ILE A 13 15.00 -38.82 -10.23
CA ILE A 13 15.58 -37.85 -11.18
C ILE A 13 15.05 -36.46 -10.96
N ILE A 14 13.71 -36.30 -10.76
CA ILE A 14 13.07 -35.00 -10.46
C ILE A 14 13.59 -34.44 -9.13
N LEU A 15 13.75 -35.30 -8.12
CA LEU A 15 14.29 -34.89 -6.82
C LEU A 15 15.75 -34.45 -6.93
N LEU A 16 16.59 -35.22 -7.62
CA LEU A 16 18.00 -34.91 -7.89
C LEU A 16 18.14 -33.61 -8.69
N ALA A 17 17.35 -33.43 -9.76
CA ALA A 17 17.35 -32.22 -10.55
C ALA A 17 16.89 -30.99 -9.72
N SER A 18 15.92 -31.18 -8.84
CA SER A 18 15.45 -30.14 -7.92
C SER A 18 16.52 -29.78 -6.88
N VAL A 19 17.19 -30.76 -6.29
CA VAL A 19 18.32 -30.56 -5.34
C VAL A 19 19.49 -29.90 -6.04
N MET A 20 19.81 -30.29 -7.25
CA MET A 20 20.91 -29.71 -8.04
C MET A 20 20.62 -28.26 -8.44
N THR A 21 19.40 -27.93 -8.87
CA THR A 21 18.99 -26.56 -9.17
C THR A 21 19.00 -25.66 -7.93
N VAL A 22 18.54 -26.15 -6.79
CA VAL A 22 18.61 -25.43 -5.51
C VAL A 22 20.07 -25.22 -5.06
N SER A 23 20.93 -26.22 -5.25
CA SER A 23 22.36 -26.14 -4.89
C SER A 23 23.10 -25.15 -5.78
N LEU A 24 22.90 -25.22 -7.11
CA LEU A 24 23.50 -24.28 -8.07
C LEU A 24 23.02 -22.83 -7.81
N ARG A 25 21.76 -22.64 -7.47
CA ARG A 25 21.21 -21.35 -7.11
C ARG A 25 21.81 -20.80 -5.81
N LYS A 26 21.99 -21.64 -4.79
CA LYS A 26 22.68 -21.23 -3.56
C LYS A 26 24.12 -20.78 -3.86
N ASN A 27 24.83 -21.41 -4.77
CA ASN A 27 26.16 -21.00 -5.18
C ASN A 27 26.20 -19.62 -5.85
N LYS A 28 25.26 -19.32 -6.78
CA LYS A 28 25.20 -18.01 -7.44
C LYS A 28 24.90 -16.87 -6.44
N LEU A 29 24.10 -17.14 -5.40
CA LEU A 29 23.78 -16.16 -4.35
C LEU A 29 24.85 -16.04 -3.26
N SER A 30 25.82 -16.93 -3.19
CA SER A 30 26.92 -16.89 -2.21
C SER A 30 27.86 -15.70 -2.39
N ALA A 31 27.86 -15.09 -3.56
CA ALA A 31 28.60 -13.86 -3.84
C ALA A 31 28.11 -12.64 -3.00
N PHE A 32 26.88 -12.70 -2.44
CA PHE A 32 26.32 -11.64 -1.62
C PHE A 32 26.40 -12.03 -0.14
N PRO A 33 27.16 -11.30 0.69
CA PRO A 33 27.23 -11.56 2.13
C PRO A 33 25.84 -11.44 2.76
N VAL A 34 25.52 -12.32 3.71
CA VAL A 34 24.23 -12.32 4.40
C VAL A 34 24.38 -11.60 5.72
N ILE A 35 23.51 -10.60 5.95
CA ILE A 35 23.61 -9.75 7.14
C ILE A 35 22.95 -10.37 8.38
N ASN A 36 22.04 -11.32 8.23
CA ASN A 36 21.29 -11.93 9.32
C ASN A 36 21.38 -13.46 9.34
N ALA A 37 21.49 -14.00 10.56
CA ALA A 37 21.57 -15.45 10.75
C ALA A 37 20.20 -16.14 10.56
N SER A 38 19.10 -15.45 10.88
CA SER A 38 17.77 -16.05 10.87
C SER A 38 16.70 -15.11 10.32
N LYS A 39 15.60 -15.72 9.85
CA LYS A 39 14.38 -15.01 9.47
C LYS A 39 13.77 -14.21 10.62
N ASN A 40 13.86 -14.71 11.86
CA ASN A 40 13.30 -14.03 13.02
C ASN A 40 14.01 -12.70 13.28
N GLU A 41 15.33 -12.64 13.11
CA GLU A 41 16.10 -11.40 13.21
C GLU A 41 15.61 -10.38 12.18
N TYR A 42 15.35 -10.82 10.93
CA TYR A 42 14.77 -9.96 9.90
C TYR A 42 13.40 -9.41 10.34
N LEU A 43 12.51 -10.26 10.85
CA LEU A 43 11.15 -9.86 11.22
C LEU A 43 11.13 -8.84 12.36
N MET A 44 12.05 -8.94 13.32
CA MET A 44 12.11 -8.09 14.50
C MET A 44 12.99 -6.84 14.35
N SER A 45 13.92 -6.83 13.38
CA SER A 45 14.97 -5.81 13.31
C SER A 45 15.36 -5.43 11.88
N GLY A 46 14.46 -5.58 10.91
CA GLY A 46 14.77 -5.42 9.48
C GLY A 46 15.38 -4.06 9.13
N ARG A 47 14.87 -2.97 9.72
CA ARG A 47 15.38 -1.61 9.51
C ARG A 47 16.78 -1.42 10.12
N ALA A 48 16.99 -1.88 11.35
CA ALA A 48 18.30 -1.84 12.00
C ALA A 48 19.33 -2.66 11.21
N MET A 49 18.90 -3.80 10.66
CA MET A 49 19.72 -4.61 9.75
C MET A 49 20.12 -3.87 8.48
N LEU A 50 19.21 -3.14 7.83
CA LEU A 50 19.54 -2.33 6.66
C LEU A 50 20.63 -1.30 7.01
N ALA A 51 20.49 -0.59 8.13
CA ALA A 51 21.47 0.38 8.58
C ALA A 51 22.84 -0.28 8.87
N ARG A 52 22.83 -1.43 9.54
CA ARG A 52 24.04 -2.24 9.81
C ARG A 52 24.70 -2.70 8.52
N GLY A 53 23.94 -3.28 7.57
CA GLY A 53 24.49 -3.78 6.31
C GLY A 53 25.08 -2.68 5.44
N LEU A 54 24.44 -1.50 5.38
CA LEU A 54 24.98 -0.35 4.66
C LEU A 54 26.32 0.12 5.23
N LYS A 55 26.45 0.14 6.56
CA LYS A 55 27.69 0.49 7.25
C LYS A 55 28.78 -0.57 7.07
N GLU A 56 28.45 -1.84 7.29
CA GLU A 56 29.38 -2.97 7.29
C GLU A 56 29.94 -3.25 5.90
N PHE A 57 29.09 -3.18 4.86
CA PHE A 57 29.52 -3.47 3.49
C PHE A 57 29.86 -2.22 2.66
N GLY A 58 29.90 -1.03 3.27
CA GLY A 58 30.33 0.20 2.60
C GLY A 58 29.51 0.54 1.35
N GLY A 59 28.20 0.22 1.37
CA GLY A 59 27.31 0.45 0.24
C GLY A 59 27.38 -0.61 -0.87
N LYS A 60 28.20 -1.64 -0.74
CA LYS A 60 28.17 -2.81 -1.65
C LYS A 60 26.91 -3.63 -1.43
N PRO A 61 26.41 -4.35 -2.47
CA PRO A 61 25.25 -5.21 -2.34
C PRO A 61 25.43 -6.28 -1.27
N PHE A 62 24.40 -6.52 -0.49
CA PHE A 62 24.34 -7.57 0.53
C PHE A 62 22.95 -8.23 0.53
N ARG A 63 22.83 -9.39 1.15
CA ARG A 63 21.59 -10.15 1.18
C ARG A 63 20.97 -10.19 2.57
N VAL A 64 19.65 -10.02 2.61
CA VAL A 64 18.83 -10.23 3.81
C VAL A 64 18.06 -11.54 3.66
N ASN A 65 18.23 -12.44 4.60
CA ASN A 65 17.45 -13.67 4.67
C ASN A 65 16.04 -13.35 5.21
N THR A 66 15.08 -13.21 4.31
CA THR A 66 13.67 -12.95 4.64
C THR A 66 12.86 -14.22 4.88
N GLY A 67 13.47 -15.39 4.70
CA GLY A 67 12.78 -16.69 4.72
C GLY A 67 12.00 -16.98 3.44
N LEU A 68 12.12 -16.17 2.40
CA LEU A 68 11.49 -16.35 1.10
C LEU A 68 12.55 -16.59 0.03
N GLY A 69 12.53 -17.73 -0.61
CA GLY A 69 13.19 -18.02 -1.89
C GLY A 69 14.64 -17.55 -2.07
N GLY A 70 15.48 -17.64 -1.04
CA GLY A 70 16.88 -17.19 -1.07
C GLY A 70 17.13 -15.80 -0.50
N GLY A 71 16.09 -15.13 0.01
CA GLY A 71 16.17 -13.78 0.59
C GLY A 71 16.09 -12.68 -0.46
N VAL A 72 16.43 -11.45 -0.05
CA VAL A 72 16.41 -10.25 -0.89
C VAL A 72 17.80 -9.62 -0.90
N ILE A 73 18.34 -9.34 -2.09
CA ILE A 73 19.58 -8.59 -2.29
C ILE A 73 19.26 -7.11 -2.17
N ILE A 74 19.89 -6.44 -1.22
CA ILE A 74 19.78 -5.00 -1.04
C ILE A 74 20.84 -4.31 -1.89
N LEU A 75 20.38 -3.49 -2.81
CA LEU A 75 21.21 -2.74 -3.74
C LEU A 75 21.41 -1.31 -3.26
N ASN A 76 22.53 -0.72 -3.66
CA ASN A 76 22.79 0.68 -3.45
C ASN A 76 21.84 1.53 -4.31
N HIS A 77 21.53 2.71 -3.81
CA HIS A 77 20.71 3.68 -4.51
C HIS A 77 21.27 4.08 -5.90
N SER A 78 22.58 4.05 -6.10
CA SER A 78 23.25 4.43 -7.35
C SER A 78 22.78 3.61 -8.55
N VAL A 79 22.36 2.36 -8.37
CA VAL A 79 21.90 1.49 -9.47
C VAL A 79 20.42 1.70 -9.83
N MET A 80 19.72 2.57 -9.12
CA MET A 80 18.29 2.82 -9.34
C MET A 80 17.94 3.22 -10.79
N PRO A 81 18.73 4.06 -11.49
CA PRO A 81 18.46 4.41 -12.89
C PRO A 81 18.42 3.19 -13.82
N GLU A 82 19.21 2.14 -13.52
CA GLU A 82 19.25 0.90 -14.31
C GLU A 82 18.07 -0.03 -14.02
N VAL A 83 17.58 -0.02 -12.76
CA VAL A 83 16.54 -0.96 -12.30
C VAL A 83 15.12 -0.44 -12.54
N ARG A 84 14.89 0.88 -12.42
CA ARG A 84 13.54 1.45 -12.30
C ARG A 84 12.61 1.20 -13.49
N ASN A 85 13.17 1.12 -14.71
CA ASN A 85 12.40 1.01 -15.95
C ASN A 85 12.80 -0.19 -16.81
N ASP A 86 13.68 -1.05 -16.34
CA ASP A 86 14.15 -2.21 -17.09
C ASP A 86 13.21 -3.40 -16.88
N ALA A 87 12.66 -3.96 -17.96
CA ALA A 87 11.72 -5.07 -17.95
C ALA A 87 12.30 -6.37 -17.36
N ARG A 88 13.62 -6.49 -17.27
CA ARG A 88 14.29 -7.63 -16.62
C ARG A 88 14.10 -7.65 -15.11
N PHE A 89 13.52 -6.58 -14.53
CA PHE A 89 13.22 -6.41 -13.11
C PHE A 89 11.71 -6.34 -12.88
N ASP A 90 11.09 -7.48 -12.65
CA ASP A 90 9.63 -7.65 -12.58
C ASP A 90 9.10 -7.40 -11.15
N SER A 91 8.28 -6.36 -10.99
CA SER A 91 7.65 -6.02 -9.72
C SER A 91 6.49 -6.95 -9.37
N THR A 92 5.75 -7.40 -10.38
CA THR A 92 4.58 -8.26 -10.19
C THR A 92 5.02 -9.63 -9.67
N LYS A 93 6.03 -10.25 -10.29
CA LYS A 93 6.58 -11.53 -9.82
C LYS A 93 7.14 -11.43 -8.40
N PHE A 94 7.75 -10.29 -8.04
CA PHE A 94 8.22 -10.06 -6.67
C PHE A 94 7.04 -10.04 -5.68
N LEU A 95 5.97 -9.32 -6.01
CA LEU A 95 4.77 -9.20 -5.20
C LEU A 95 4.03 -10.54 -5.02
N LEU A 96 3.82 -11.26 -6.13
CA LEU A 96 3.12 -12.55 -6.13
C LEU A 96 3.84 -13.60 -5.25
N GLN A 97 5.17 -13.63 -5.28
CA GLN A 97 5.94 -14.50 -4.42
C GLN A 97 5.83 -14.10 -2.94
N TYR A 98 5.85 -12.81 -2.65
CA TYR A 98 5.75 -12.31 -1.28
C TYR A 98 4.42 -12.74 -0.64
N TRP A 99 3.30 -12.63 -1.36
CA TRP A 99 1.96 -12.91 -0.88
C TRP A 99 1.48 -14.35 -1.03
N GLN A 100 2.29 -15.28 -1.59
CA GLN A 100 1.86 -16.65 -1.87
C GLN A 100 0.61 -16.72 -2.78
N ALA A 101 0.52 -15.85 -3.75
CA ALA A 101 -0.68 -15.57 -4.54
C ALA A 101 -1.24 -16.79 -5.32
N GLY A 102 -0.48 -17.87 -5.47
CA GLY A 102 -0.92 -19.12 -6.12
C GLY A 102 -1.75 -20.06 -5.24
N ILE A 103 -2.12 -19.67 -4.02
CA ILE A 103 -2.90 -20.46 -3.07
C ILE A 103 -4.35 -19.97 -3.08
N PRO A 104 -5.38 -20.87 -3.15
CA PRO A 104 -6.78 -20.49 -3.09
C PRO A 104 -7.14 -19.64 -1.87
N GLY A 105 -7.83 -18.55 -2.13
CA GLY A 105 -8.16 -17.50 -1.16
C GLY A 105 -7.22 -16.28 -1.23
N PHE A 106 -6.12 -16.36 -2.01
CA PHE A 106 -5.17 -15.26 -2.20
C PHE A 106 -5.26 -14.63 -3.60
N GLU A 107 -6.31 -14.92 -4.37
CA GLU A 107 -6.54 -14.43 -5.73
C GLU A 107 -6.50 -12.90 -5.84
N PRO A 108 -7.01 -12.11 -4.86
CA PRO A 108 -6.88 -10.64 -4.89
C PRO A 108 -5.43 -10.14 -5.00
N TYR A 109 -4.45 -10.90 -4.50
CA TYR A 109 -3.03 -10.53 -4.68
C TYR A 109 -2.53 -10.80 -6.11
N ILE A 110 -3.12 -11.77 -6.84
CA ILE A 110 -2.88 -11.95 -8.27
C ILE A 110 -3.46 -10.75 -9.02
N ALA A 111 -4.66 -10.34 -8.64
CA ALA A 111 -5.37 -9.21 -9.26
C ALA A 111 -4.56 -7.90 -9.17
N LEU A 112 -3.74 -7.69 -8.11
CA LEU A 112 -2.83 -6.55 -8.00
C LEU A 112 -1.84 -6.41 -9.15
N GLY A 113 -1.48 -7.52 -9.81
CA GLY A 113 -0.55 -7.55 -10.94
C GLY A 113 -1.21 -7.59 -12.30
N THR A 114 -2.55 -7.56 -12.38
CA THR A 114 -3.27 -7.67 -13.64
C THR A 114 -3.25 -6.36 -14.45
N GLU A 115 -3.23 -6.49 -15.76
CA GLU A 115 -3.28 -5.34 -16.66
C GLU A 115 -4.61 -4.59 -16.56
N ILE A 116 -5.72 -5.32 -16.33
CA ILE A 116 -7.04 -4.71 -16.18
C ILE A 116 -7.10 -3.76 -14.98
N LEU A 117 -6.55 -4.13 -13.83
CA LEU A 117 -6.48 -3.25 -12.66
C LEU A 117 -5.68 -1.98 -12.96
N HIS A 118 -4.50 -2.15 -13.58
CA HIS A 118 -3.66 -1.01 -13.93
C HIS A 118 -4.35 -0.05 -14.92
N ASN A 119 -5.05 -0.59 -15.90
CA ASN A 119 -5.78 0.20 -16.89
C ASN A 119 -7.00 0.90 -16.28
N VAL A 120 -7.77 0.23 -15.41
CA VAL A 120 -8.89 0.85 -14.69
C VAL A 120 -8.41 2.05 -13.88
N ILE A 121 -7.32 1.92 -13.13
CA ILE A 121 -6.72 3.03 -12.37
C ILE A 121 -6.25 4.14 -13.31
N LYS A 122 -5.51 3.80 -14.36
CA LYS A 122 -4.92 4.76 -15.30
C LYS A 122 -5.96 5.54 -16.09
N TRP A 123 -7.10 4.93 -16.42
CA TRP A 123 -8.14 5.59 -17.22
C TRP A 123 -9.09 6.43 -16.37
N ASN A 124 -9.38 6.02 -15.15
CA ASN A 124 -10.43 6.63 -14.34
C ASN A 124 -9.89 7.46 -13.15
N LEU A 125 -8.76 7.05 -12.55
CA LEU A 125 -8.20 7.73 -11.38
C LEU A 125 -7.06 8.69 -11.77
N THR A 126 -7.25 9.40 -12.90
CA THR A 126 -6.41 10.54 -13.29
C THR A 126 -6.72 11.77 -12.44
N PRO A 127 -5.83 12.78 -12.36
CA PRO A 127 -6.15 14.02 -11.64
C PRO A 127 -7.49 14.65 -12.04
N THR A 128 -7.80 14.67 -13.33
CA THR A 128 -9.08 15.20 -13.85
C THR A 128 -10.27 14.29 -13.49
N GLY A 129 -10.09 12.97 -13.57
CA GLY A 129 -11.13 12.00 -13.18
C GLY A 129 -11.45 12.10 -11.70
N ILE A 130 -10.41 12.16 -10.85
CA ILE A 130 -10.54 12.26 -9.39
C ILE A 130 -11.23 13.56 -8.97
N ALA A 131 -10.98 14.66 -9.65
CA ALA A 131 -11.65 15.94 -9.32
C ALA A 131 -13.18 15.85 -9.37
N LYS A 132 -13.73 15.02 -10.28
CA LYS A 132 -15.19 14.75 -10.36
C LYS A 132 -15.71 13.92 -9.18
N LEU A 133 -14.82 13.21 -8.49
CA LEU A 133 -15.15 12.33 -7.37
C LEU A 133 -15.09 13.06 -6.01
N ASN A 134 -14.62 14.31 -5.98
CA ASN A 134 -14.44 15.06 -4.73
C ASN A 134 -15.75 15.19 -3.94
N LYS A 135 -16.87 15.51 -4.61
CA LYS A 135 -18.15 15.67 -3.91
C LYS A 135 -18.63 14.37 -3.26
N PRO A 136 -18.81 13.25 -3.97
CA PRO A 136 -19.25 12.00 -3.33
C PRO A 136 -18.29 11.51 -2.24
N LEU A 137 -16.96 11.70 -2.40
CA LEU A 137 -15.98 11.39 -1.37
C LEU A 137 -16.14 12.29 -0.14
N SER A 138 -16.41 13.61 -0.34
CA SER A 138 -16.62 14.57 0.73
C SER A 138 -17.89 14.29 1.53
N ASP A 139 -18.99 14.04 0.82
CA ASP A 139 -20.27 13.73 1.44
C ASP A 139 -20.15 12.47 2.33
N GLU A 140 -19.47 11.43 1.82
CA GLU A 140 -19.29 10.21 2.60
C GLU A 140 -18.23 10.35 3.71
N ALA A 141 -17.19 11.17 3.52
CA ALA A 141 -16.22 11.46 4.56
C ALA A 141 -16.88 12.19 5.74
N ASN A 142 -17.73 13.16 5.44
CA ASN A 142 -18.55 13.86 6.43
C ASN A 142 -19.41 12.87 7.24
N ALA A 143 -20.19 12.04 6.55
CA ALA A 143 -21.06 11.07 7.20
C ALA A 143 -20.27 10.01 8.00
N ALA A 144 -19.14 9.53 7.45
CA ALA A 144 -18.31 8.55 8.12
C ALA A 144 -17.67 9.09 9.40
N LEU A 145 -17.23 10.34 9.39
CA LEU A 145 -16.67 10.99 10.58
C LEU A 145 -17.71 11.12 11.69
N SER A 146 -18.92 11.64 11.39
CA SER A 146 -20.01 11.76 12.37
C SER A 146 -20.44 10.38 12.92
N ASP A 147 -20.56 9.37 12.06
CA ASP A 147 -21.01 8.04 12.48
C ASP A 147 -19.95 7.30 13.34
N ILE A 148 -18.65 7.56 13.13
CA ILE A 148 -17.56 6.79 13.75
C ILE A 148 -16.92 7.53 14.92
N LEU A 149 -16.70 8.86 14.79
CA LEU A 149 -16.11 9.69 15.83
C LEU A 149 -17.18 10.39 16.68
N THR A 150 -18.45 10.33 16.27
CA THR A 150 -19.61 10.98 16.88
C THR A 150 -19.57 12.52 16.80
N ASP A 151 -20.67 13.16 17.21
CA ASP A 151 -20.76 14.60 17.35
C ASP A 151 -20.63 15.06 18.82
N ASP A 152 -19.99 14.22 19.66
CA ASP A 152 -19.76 14.50 21.06
C ASP A 152 -18.77 15.66 21.25
N GLU A 153 -19.16 16.72 21.93
CA GLU A 153 -18.33 17.89 22.23
C GLU A 153 -17.39 17.62 23.44
N GLU A 154 -17.60 16.53 24.18
CA GLU A 154 -16.73 16.11 25.25
C GLU A 154 -15.57 15.23 24.76
N TRP A 155 -14.44 15.31 25.46
CA TRP A 155 -13.29 14.49 25.14
C TRP A 155 -13.55 13.02 25.39
N HIS A 156 -13.42 12.18 24.36
CA HIS A 156 -13.50 10.73 24.50
C HIS A 156 -12.32 10.04 23.83
N GLU A 157 -11.95 8.88 24.35
CA GLU A 157 -10.79 8.12 23.90
C GLU A 157 -11.16 7.15 22.78
N VAL A 158 -10.33 7.12 21.73
CA VAL A 158 -10.48 6.16 20.63
C VAL A 158 -9.13 5.54 20.24
N LEU A 159 -9.15 4.33 19.67
CA LEU A 159 -7.99 3.74 19.01
C LEU A 159 -7.85 4.35 17.61
N LEU A 160 -6.80 5.14 17.40
CA LEU A 160 -6.62 5.93 16.18
C LEU A 160 -6.66 5.06 14.91
N GLY A 161 -5.88 3.97 14.88
CA GLY A 161 -5.81 3.09 13.72
C GLY A 161 -7.16 2.43 13.36
N ASP A 162 -7.97 2.07 14.38
CA ASP A 162 -9.28 1.46 14.18
C ASP A 162 -10.29 2.45 13.57
N VAL A 163 -10.36 3.65 14.09
CA VAL A 163 -11.31 4.65 13.57
C VAL A 163 -10.91 5.11 12.17
N ILE A 164 -9.62 5.36 11.91
CA ILE A 164 -9.17 5.84 10.61
C ILE A 164 -9.34 4.76 9.53
N ILE A 165 -9.01 3.50 9.81
CA ILE A 165 -9.20 2.44 8.80
C ILE A 165 -10.67 2.26 8.40
N ARG A 166 -11.60 2.39 9.34
CA ARG A 166 -13.05 2.31 9.09
C ARG A 166 -13.53 3.49 8.24
N ILE A 167 -13.06 4.72 8.53
CA ILE A 167 -13.37 5.91 7.74
C ILE A 167 -12.84 5.76 6.32
N VAL A 168 -11.55 5.41 6.16
CA VAL A 168 -10.91 5.25 4.84
C VAL A 168 -11.58 4.12 4.04
N ALA A 169 -11.91 3.00 4.67
CA ALA A 169 -12.59 1.88 4.01
C ALA A 169 -13.94 2.33 3.45
N ARG A 170 -14.74 3.04 4.24
CA ARG A 170 -16.05 3.52 3.84
C ARG A 170 -15.97 4.56 2.73
N VAL A 171 -15.13 5.58 2.88
CA VAL A 171 -14.92 6.63 1.88
C VAL A 171 -14.40 6.06 0.56
N SER A 172 -13.42 5.16 0.60
CA SER A 172 -12.90 4.52 -0.63
C SER A 172 -13.95 3.65 -1.31
N SER A 173 -14.82 2.98 -0.53
CA SER A 173 -15.86 2.11 -1.07
C SER A 173 -16.93 2.84 -1.88
N VAL A 174 -17.14 4.15 -1.67
CA VAL A 174 -18.02 4.95 -2.55
C VAL A 174 -17.57 4.90 -4.00
N ILE A 175 -16.25 4.95 -4.22
CA ILE A 175 -15.68 4.93 -5.56
C ILE A 175 -15.44 3.49 -6.06
N PHE A 176 -15.20 2.55 -5.17
CA PHE A 176 -14.92 1.17 -5.57
C PHE A 176 -16.21 0.39 -5.86
N LEU A 177 -17.26 0.59 -5.09
CA LEU A 177 -18.50 -0.17 -5.17
C LEU A 177 -19.76 0.67 -5.41
N GLY A 178 -19.59 1.98 -5.41
CA GLY A 178 -20.71 2.91 -5.52
C GLY A 178 -21.49 3.07 -4.22
N PRO A 179 -22.50 3.99 -4.23
CA PRO A 179 -23.28 4.34 -3.05
C PRO A 179 -24.14 3.20 -2.51
N GLU A 180 -24.44 2.19 -3.34
CA GLU A 180 -25.29 1.06 -2.95
C GLU A 180 -24.60 0.14 -1.93
N LEU A 181 -23.28 -0.03 -2.02
CA LEU A 181 -22.47 -0.96 -1.21
C LEU A 181 -21.46 -0.30 -0.28
N CYS A 182 -21.18 1.00 -0.41
CA CYS A 182 -20.12 1.66 0.36
C CYS A 182 -20.33 1.60 1.89
N ARG A 183 -21.58 1.42 2.35
CA ARG A 183 -21.96 1.26 3.76
C ARG A 183 -22.33 -0.16 4.15
N ASN A 184 -22.16 -1.14 3.25
CA ASN A 184 -22.44 -2.54 3.56
C ASN A 184 -21.47 -3.02 4.65
N ARG A 185 -22.00 -3.44 5.81
CA ARG A 185 -21.21 -3.79 7.00
C ARG A 185 -20.31 -5.00 6.77
N ASP A 186 -20.80 -6.01 6.04
CA ASP A 186 -20.04 -7.23 5.80
C ASP A 186 -18.90 -6.96 4.81
N TRP A 187 -19.15 -6.18 3.75
CA TRP A 187 -18.10 -5.71 2.86
C TRP A 187 -17.01 -4.91 3.61
N LEU A 188 -17.39 -3.93 4.42
CA LEU A 188 -16.43 -3.13 5.19
C LEU A 188 -15.62 -3.99 6.17
N LYS A 189 -16.26 -4.98 6.81
CA LYS A 189 -15.56 -5.95 7.66
C LYS A 189 -14.56 -6.78 6.88
N ILE A 190 -14.91 -7.23 5.67
CA ILE A 190 -14.00 -7.98 4.80
C ILE A 190 -12.81 -7.10 4.43
N THR A 191 -13.02 -5.90 3.91
CA THR A 191 -11.93 -5.03 3.41
C THR A 191 -10.93 -4.61 4.49
N VAL A 192 -11.40 -4.38 5.72
CA VAL A 192 -10.55 -4.04 6.87
C VAL A 192 -9.74 -5.25 7.35
N ASN A 193 -10.31 -6.45 7.33
CA ASN A 193 -9.70 -7.63 7.96
C ASN A 193 -8.95 -8.54 6.98
N TYR A 194 -9.30 -8.56 5.70
CA TYR A 194 -8.78 -9.51 4.73
C TYR A 194 -7.26 -9.57 4.70
N THR A 195 -6.57 -8.42 4.63
CA THR A 195 -5.10 -8.40 4.56
C THR A 195 -4.45 -8.95 5.83
N ASN A 196 -5.00 -8.64 7.01
CA ASN A 196 -4.49 -9.17 8.26
C ASN A 196 -4.66 -10.69 8.33
N LYS A 197 -5.83 -11.20 7.92
CA LYS A 197 -6.13 -12.64 7.87
C LYS A 197 -5.26 -13.35 6.84
N ALA A 198 -5.11 -12.81 5.64
CA ALA A 198 -4.23 -13.34 4.59
C ALA A 198 -2.75 -13.32 5.02
N THR A 199 -2.29 -12.25 5.68
CA THR A 199 -0.93 -12.20 6.23
C THR A 199 -0.70 -13.28 7.28
N ASN A 200 -1.66 -13.50 8.18
CA ASN A 200 -1.58 -14.57 9.18
C ASN A 200 -1.56 -15.95 8.53
N ALA A 201 -2.46 -16.20 7.58
CA ALA A 201 -2.52 -17.45 6.82
C ALA A 201 -1.20 -17.71 6.07
N ALA A 202 -0.62 -16.70 5.42
CA ALA A 202 0.68 -16.80 4.77
C ALA A 202 1.82 -17.11 5.77
N LYS A 203 1.79 -16.53 6.98
CA LYS A 203 2.77 -16.84 8.05
C LYS A 203 2.68 -18.30 8.49
N VAL A 204 1.47 -18.82 8.71
CA VAL A 204 1.24 -20.21 9.12
C VAL A 204 1.67 -21.17 7.99
N LEU A 205 1.29 -20.88 6.75
CA LEU A 205 1.64 -21.68 5.59
C LEU A 205 3.17 -21.78 5.40
N ARG A 206 3.92 -20.70 5.65
CA ARG A 206 5.39 -20.67 5.56
C ARG A 206 6.12 -21.53 6.59
N ARG A 207 5.42 -22.14 7.56
CA ARG A 207 6.00 -23.12 8.48
C ARG A 207 6.17 -24.49 7.82
N TRP A 208 5.48 -24.71 6.70
CA TRP A 208 5.52 -25.94 5.91
C TRP A 208 6.51 -25.85 4.75
N PRO A 209 7.03 -26.96 4.23
CA PRO A 209 7.79 -26.99 2.97
C PRO A 209 6.94 -26.48 1.79
N VAL A 210 7.54 -25.71 0.90
CA VAL A 210 6.83 -25.06 -0.22
C VAL A 210 6.04 -26.05 -1.10
N PHE A 211 6.58 -27.24 -1.34
CA PHE A 211 5.92 -28.27 -2.15
C PHE A 211 4.62 -28.80 -1.53
N LEU A 212 4.44 -28.65 -0.22
CA LEU A 212 3.23 -29.04 0.50
C LEU A 212 2.15 -27.95 0.52
N TYR A 213 2.47 -26.73 0.10
CA TYR A 213 1.51 -25.60 0.19
C TYR A 213 0.18 -25.91 -0.49
N ARG A 214 0.22 -26.53 -1.70
CA ARG A 214 -0.99 -26.89 -2.47
C ARG A 214 -1.90 -27.92 -1.80
N THR A 215 -1.38 -28.66 -0.81
CA THR A 215 -2.16 -29.65 -0.06
C THR A 215 -2.53 -29.14 1.32
N VAL A 216 -1.57 -28.60 2.06
CA VAL A 216 -1.73 -28.23 3.46
C VAL A 216 -2.71 -27.08 3.66
N HIS A 217 -2.76 -26.11 2.73
CA HIS A 217 -3.67 -24.96 2.85
C HIS A 217 -5.15 -25.33 2.98
N TRP A 218 -5.56 -26.53 2.51
CA TRP A 218 -6.94 -27.01 2.67
C TRP A 218 -7.29 -27.33 4.13
N PHE A 219 -6.31 -27.72 4.93
CA PHE A 219 -6.48 -28.15 6.32
C PHE A 219 -6.22 -27.02 7.32
N LEU A 220 -5.56 -25.92 6.91
CA LEU A 220 -5.24 -24.80 7.78
C LEU A 220 -6.49 -23.93 8.00
N PRO A 221 -6.92 -23.70 9.27
CA PRO A 221 -8.05 -22.84 9.59
C PRO A 221 -7.89 -21.43 9.02
N GLU A 222 -6.71 -20.86 9.11
CA GLU A 222 -6.39 -19.51 8.62
C GLU A 222 -6.60 -19.40 7.11
N CYS A 223 -6.20 -20.40 6.33
CA CYS A 223 -6.42 -20.41 4.89
C CYS A 223 -7.91 -20.62 4.54
N ARG A 224 -8.64 -21.39 5.36
CA ARG A 224 -10.10 -21.54 5.20
C ARG A 224 -10.83 -20.23 5.46
N GLU A 225 -10.42 -19.48 6.49
CA GLU A 225 -11.00 -18.18 6.79
C GLU A 225 -10.81 -17.19 5.63
N VAL A 226 -9.62 -17.11 5.04
CA VAL A 226 -9.35 -16.23 3.88
C VAL A 226 -10.22 -16.61 2.67
N ARG A 227 -10.36 -17.91 2.38
CA ARG A 227 -11.27 -18.39 1.32
C ARG A 227 -12.73 -18.05 1.59
N ALA A 228 -13.17 -18.20 2.83
CA ALA A 228 -14.55 -17.85 3.22
C ALA A 228 -14.85 -16.37 3.00
N MET A 229 -13.91 -15.49 3.37
CA MET A 229 -14.05 -14.05 3.13
C MET A 229 -14.15 -13.72 1.63
N LEU A 230 -13.40 -14.42 0.77
CA LEU A 230 -13.49 -14.20 -0.66
C LEU A 230 -14.83 -14.70 -1.25
N VAL A 231 -15.34 -15.83 -0.77
CA VAL A 231 -16.68 -16.33 -1.14
C VAL A 231 -17.76 -15.33 -0.72
N GLU A 232 -17.69 -14.81 0.50
CA GLU A 232 -18.60 -13.79 1.01
C GLU A 232 -18.54 -12.50 0.17
N ALA A 233 -17.33 -12.04 -0.21
CA ALA A 233 -17.16 -10.89 -1.09
C ALA A 233 -17.87 -11.09 -2.46
N ARG A 234 -17.75 -12.29 -3.06
CA ARG A 234 -18.46 -12.64 -4.31
C ARG A 234 -19.97 -12.59 -4.13
N GLN A 235 -20.49 -13.10 -3.01
CA GLN A 235 -21.93 -13.08 -2.71
C GLN A 235 -22.48 -11.68 -2.52
N ILE A 236 -21.68 -10.74 -1.99
CA ILE A 236 -22.07 -9.33 -1.83
C ILE A 236 -22.12 -8.61 -3.18
N ILE A 237 -21.12 -8.84 -4.03
CA ILE A 237 -20.96 -8.08 -5.29
C ILE A 237 -21.87 -8.60 -6.40
N ALA A 238 -22.03 -9.92 -6.54
CA ALA A 238 -22.70 -10.53 -7.67
C ALA A 238 -24.14 -10.02 -7.91
N PRO A 239 -25.01 -9.88 -6.88
CA PRO A 239 -26.37 -9.38 -7.08
C PRO A 239 -26.43 -7.95 -7.62
N ILE A 240 -25.50 -7.10 -7.20
CA ILE A 240 -25.45 -5.70 -7.64
C ILE A 240 -25.01 -5.60 -9.10
N LEU A 241 -24.01 -6.38 -9.48
CA LEU A 241 -23.56 -6.42 -10.89
C LEU A 241 -24.65 -6.93 -11.80
N GLU A 242 -25.35 -7.99 -11.40
CA GLU A 242 -26.44 -8.54 -12.22
C GLU A 242 -27.59 -7.51 -12.36
N LYS A 243 -27.99 -6.86 -11.25
CA LYS A 243 -28.97 -5.77 -11.28
C LYS A 243 -28.56 -4.68 -12.28
N ARG A 244 -27.29 -4.24 -12.23
CA ARG A 244 -26.76 -3.18 -13.12
C ARG A 244 -26.69 -3.62 -14.57
N ARG A 245 -26.35 -4.87 -14.85
CA ARG A 245 -26.38 -5.44 -16.21
C ARG A 245 -27.78 -5.41 -16.80
N VAL A 246 -28.80 -5.81 -16.01
CA VAL A 246 -30.20 -5.74 -16.43
C VAL A 246 -30.63 -4.30 -16.68
N GLN A 247 -30.28 -3.37 -15.80
CA GLN A 247 -30.60 -1.93 -15.96
C GLN A 247 -29.95 -1.34 -17.22
N LYS A 248 -28.67 -1.64 -17.48
CA LYS A 248 -27.97 -1.18 -18.69
C LYS A 248 -28.47 -1.83 -19.97
N ALA A 249 -29.00 -3.06 -19.90
CA ALA A 249 -29.66 -3.71 -21.04
C ALA A 249 -30.98 -3.03 -21.40
N ALA A 250 -31.71 -2.53 -20.40
CA ALA A 250 -32.96 -1.79 -20.57
C ALA A 250 -32.69 -0.32 -20.98
N ASP A 251 -31.65 0.31 -20.45
CA ASP A 251 -31.24 1.67 -20.77
C ASP A 251 -29.70 1.74 -20.98
N PRO A 252 -29.23 1.63 -22.23
CA PRO A 252 -27.80 1.70 -22.57
C PRO A 252 -27.13 3.04 -22.26
N SER A 253 -27.89 4.12 -22.00
CA SER A 253 -27.35 5.43 -21.63
C SER A 253 -26.97 5.55 -20.15
N LEU A 254 -27.38 4.55 -19.33
CA LEU A 254 -27.12 4.56 -17.90
C LEU A 254 -25.63 4.34 -17.60
N GLU A 255 -25.02 5.28 -16.91
CA GLU A 255 -23.63 5.24 -16.48
C GLU A 255 -23.53 5.20 -14.96
N TYR A 256 -22.61 4.36 -14.46
CA TYR A 256 -22.19 4.35 -13.05
C TYR A 256 -20.75 4.86 -12.97
N HIS A 257 -20.48 5.73 -11.99
CA HIS A 257 -19.15 6.35 -11.84
C HIS A 257 -18.34 5.71 -10.72
N ASP A 258 -18.23 4.36 -10.76
CA ASP A 258 -17.51 3.57 -9.78
C ASP A 258 -16.70 2.44 -10.43
N ALA A 259 -15.82 1.81 -9.63
CA ALA A 259 -14.93 0.79 -10.17
C ALA A 259 -15.64 -0.50 -10.57
N LEU A 260 -16.83 -0.82 -10.06
CA LEU A 260 -17.62 -1.94 -10.58
C LEU A 260 -17.91 -1.76 -12.08
N ASP A 261 -18.34 -0.57 -12.45
CA ASP A 261 -18.65 -0.25 -13.85
C ASP A 261 -17.39 -0.09 -14.70
N TRP A 262 -16.34 0.48 -14.14
CA TRP A 262 -15.07 0.64 -14.85
C TRP A 262 -14.44 -0.71 -15.21
N TYR A 263 -14.54 -1.73 -14.33
CA TYR A 263 -14.06 -3.08 -14.64
C TYR A 263 -14.90 -3.78 -15.71
N GLU A 264 -16.23 -3.66 -15.69
CA GLU A 264 -17.09 -4.19 -16.75
C GLU A 264 -16.73 -3.59 -18.12
N THR A 265 -16.52 -2.27 -18.15
CA THR A 265 -16.13 -1.53 -19.36
C THR A 265 -14.73 -1.93 -19.84
N ALA A 266 -13.78 -2.02 -18.89
CA ALA A 266 -12.39 -2.40 -19.21
C ALA A 266 -12.31 -3.84 -19.72
N ALA A 267 -13.00 -4.79 -19.07
CA ALA A 267 -13.03 -6.18 -19.47
C ALA A 267 -13.57 -6.36 -20.89
N LYS A 268 -14.68 -5.67 -21.22
CA LYS A 268 -15.21 -5.65 -22.59
C LYS A 268 -14.21 -5.08 -23.61
N ARG A 269 -13.61 -3.93 -23.28
CA ARG A 269 -12.63 -3.24 -24.14
C ARG A 269 -11.38 -4.07 -24.41
N MET A 270 -10.91 -4.80 -23.38
CA MET A 270 -9.68 -5.60 -23.44
C MET A 270 -9.94 -7.05 -23.87
N SER A 271 -11.21 -7.47 -23.96
CA SER A 271 -11.62 -8.87 -24.23
C SER A 271 -10.97 -9.84 -23.24
N VAL A 272 -11.01 -9.53 -21.94
CA VAL A 272 -10.47 -10.36 -20.85
C VAL A 272 -11.55 -10.72 -19.86
N ASP A 273 -11.47 -11.94 -19.33
CA ASP A 273 -12.27 -12.37 -18.20
C ASP A 273 -11.65 -11.91 -16.88
N TYR A 274 -12.47 -11.62 -15.88
CA TYR A 274 -12.04 -11.20 -14.55
C TYR A 274 -13.05 -11.64 -13.49
N ASP A 275 -12.57 -11.81 -12.26
CA ASP A 275 -13.44 -11.96 -11.09
C ASP A 275 -13.65 -10.59 -10.42
N PRO A 276 -14.91 -10.10 -10.33
CA PRO A 276 -15.18 -8.77 -9.76
C PRO A 276 -14.75 -8.65 -8.31
N ALA A 277 -14.90 -9.69 -7.49
CA ALA A 277 -14.54 -9.65 -6.07
C ALA A 277 -13.01 -9.60 -5.88
N ASP A 278 -12.27 -10.36 -6.70
CA ASP A 278 -10.82 -10.34 -6.68
C ASP A 278 -10.28 -8.94 -7.00
N GLN A 279 -10.83 -8.29 -8.02
CA GLN A 279 -10.41 -6.95 -8.44
C GLN A 279 -10.80 -5.87 -7.40
N GLN A 280 -12.00 -5.97 -6.83
CA GLN A 280 -12.46 -5.02 -5.81
C GLN A 280 -11.67 -5.17 -4.50
N LEU A 281 -11.36 -6.39 -4.08
CA LEU A 281 -10.48 -6.62 -2.94
C LEU A 281 -9.06 -6.16 -3.22
N ALA A 282 -8.53 -6.34 -4.44
CA ALA A 282 -7.22 -5.82 -4.82
C ALA A 282 -7.14 -4.29 -4.72
N LEU A 283 -8.16 -3.56 -5.21
CA LEU A 283 -8.25 -2.11 -5.01
C LEU A 283 -8.29 -1.74 -3.53
N SER A 284 -9.14 -2.43 -2.75
CA SER A 284 -9.31 -2.17 -1.32
C SER A 284 -8.02 -2.41 -0.53
N ILE A 285 -7.32 -3.52 -0.78
CA ILE A 285 -6.02 -3.86 -0.18
C ILE A 285 -5.00 -2.74 -0.47
N SER A 286 -4.95 -2.27 -1.71
CA SER A 286 -3.97 -1.26 -2.13
C SER A 286 -4.22 0.10 -1.51
N ALA A 287 -5.49 0.49 -1.36
CA ALA A 287 -5.87 1.85 -0.97
C ALA A 287 -6.05 2.01 0.54
N ILE A 288 -6.72 1.06 1.21
CA ILE A 288 -7.20 1.27 2.58
C ILE A 288 -6.05 1.26 3.59
N LEU A 289 -5.20 0.25 3.57
CA LEU A 289 -4.14 0.09 4.57
C LEU A 289 -3.08 1.18 4.50
N THR A 290 -2.65 1.52 3.29
CA THR A 290 -1.61 2.53 3.08
C THR A 290 -2.13 3.94 3.40
N SER A 291 -3.39 4.24 3.07
CA SER A 291 -4.02 5.51 3.44
C SER A 291 -4.26 5.62 4.94
N ASN A 292 -4.73 4.53 5.58
CA ASN A 292 -4.85 4.46 7.04
C ASN A 292 -3.49 4.72 7.72
N ASP A 293 -2.43 4.09 7.22
CA ASP A 293 -1.09 4.26 7.77
C ASP A 293 -0.62 5.71 7.68
N LEU A 294 -0.71 6.31 6.48
CA LEU A 294 -0.30 7.70 6.26
C LEU A 294 -1.10 8.68 7.14
N MET A 295 -2.44 8.53 7.20
CA MET A 295 -3.29 9.39 8.01
C MET A 295 -3.00 9.24 9.50
N SER A 296 -2.95 8.02 10.01
CA SER A 296 -2.69 7.76 11.43
C SER A 296 -1.34 8.32 11.86
N GLN A 297 -0.29 8.12 11.06
CA GLN A 297 1.03 8.66 11.34
C GLN A 297 1.06 10.20 11.25
N SER A 298 0.34 10.80 10.29
CA SER A 298 0.26 12.26 10.17
C SER A 298 -0.50 12.90 11.33
N ILE A 299 -1.59 12.28 11.78
CA ILE A 299 -2.33 12.74 12.98
C ILE A 299 -1.44 12.68 14.22
N MET A 300 -0.68 11.59 14.40
CA MET A 300 0.27 11.48 15.51
C MET A 300 1.37 12.56 15.44
N ASP A 301 1.88 12.88 14.24
CA ASP A 301 2.86 13.95 14.07
C ASP A 301 2.26 15.32 14.38
N LEU A 302 1.03 15.59 13.93
CA LEU A 302 0.31 16.83 14.25
C LEU A 302 0.03 16.95 15.75
N CYS A 303 -0.36 15.88 16.43
CA CYS A 303 -0.56 15.88 17.88
C CYS A 303 0.73 16.16 18.67
N LYS A 304 1.89 15.83 18.10
CA LYS A 304 3.21 16.19 18.68
C LYS A 304 3.66 17.61 18.35
N ASN A 305 3.06 18.23 17.33
CA ASN A 305 3.35 19.58 16.87
C ASN A 305 2.04 20.38 16.78
N PRO A 306 1.38 20.64 17.94
CA PRO A 306 0.02 21.17 17.99
C PRO A 306 -0.11 22.57 17.36
N GLU A 307 0.99 23.31 17.26
CA GLU A 307 1.06 24.61 16.58
C GLU A 307 0.71 24.54 15.08
N MET A 308 0.75 23.35 14.49
CA MET A 308 0.41 23.14 13.08
C MET A 308 -1.11 23.09 12.83
N PHE A 309 -1.94 22.87 13.85
CA PHE A 309 -3.39 22.73 13.64
C PHE A 309 -4.04 23.99 13.08
N GLU A 310 -3.79 25.18 13.68
CA GLU A 310 -4.42 26.41 13.21
C GLU A 310 -3.93 26.87 11.83
N PRO A 311 -2.64 26.83 11.48
CA PRO A 311 -2.20 27.07 10.10
C PRO A 311 -2.89 26.19 9.07
N LEU A 312 -3.02 24.88 9.36
CA LEU A 312 -3.72 23.93 8.48
C LEU A 312 -5.22 24.26 8.36
N ARG A 313 -5.90 24.57 9.47
CA ARG A 313 -7.29 24.96 9.47
C ARG A 313 -7.52 26.23 8.65
N ASN A 314 -6.63 27.22 8.79
CA ASN A 314 -6.70 28.47 8.04
C ASN A 314 -6.50 28.24 6.54
N GLU A 315 -5.53 27.41 6.16
CA GLU A 315 -5.35 27.02 4.76
C GLU A 315 -6.63 26.36 4.21
N ILE A 316 -7.18 25.37 4.93
CA ILE A 316 -8.39 24.65 4.49
C ILE A 316 -9.56 25.61 4.34
N ARG A 317 -9.82 26.49 5.32
CA ARG A 317 -10.88 27.52 5.24
C ARG A 317 -10.70 28.44 4.03
N SER A 318 -9.47 28.87 3.75
CA SER A 318 -9.19 29.74 2.60
C SER A 318 -9.45 29.06 1.25
N VAL A 319 -9.24 27.75 1.19
CA VAL A 319 -9.40 26.96 -0.05
C VAL A 319 -10.86 26.55 -0.29
N ILE A 320 -11.64 26.32 0.79
CA ILE A 320 -13.01 25.76 0.73
C ILE A 320 -14.04 26.74 1.30
N GLY A 321 -13.70 28.03 1.36
CA GLY A 321 -14.44 29.06 2.11
C GLY A 321 -15.94 29.19 1.81
N ASP A 322 -16.39 28.71 0.64
CA ASP A 322 -17.79 28.66 0.24
C ASP A 322 -18.43 27.27 0.39
N GLY A 323 -17.72 26.32 1.01
CA GLY A 323 -18.15 24.91 1.16
C GLY A 323 -18.13 24.10 -0.13
N GLN A 324 -17.60 24.64 -1.24
CA GLN A 324 -17.60 23.96 -2.53
C GLN A 324 -16.23 23.37 -2.89
N TRP A 325 -16.23 22.10 -3.22
CA TRP A 325 -15.04 21.40 -3.74
C TRP A 325 -14.83 21.73 -5.21
N ARG A 326 -13.90 22.66 -5.49
CA ARG A 326 -13.46 22.95 -6.86
C ARG A 326 -12.42 21.91 -7.30
N PRO A 327 -12.22 21.68 -8.60
CA PRO A 327 -11.23 20.72 -9.10
C PRO A 327 -9.81 20.95 -8.55
N THR A 328 -9.45 22.21 -8.25
CA THR A 328 -8.16 22.62 -7.73
C THR A 328 -8.09 22.74 -6.20
N SER A 329 -9.20 22.57 -5.47
CA SER A 329 -9.22 22.78 -4.02
C SER A 329 -8.14 21.98 -3.31
N LEU A 330 -8.10 20.66 -3.49
CA LEU A 330 -7.09 19.81 -2.83
C LEU A 330 -5.65 20.04 -3.34
N TYR A 331 -5.48 20.55 -4.55
CA TYR A 331 -4.16 20.98 -5.04
C TYR A 331 -3.65 22.20 -4.26
N ASN A 332 -4.56 23.12 -3.89
CA ASN A 332 -4.24 24.36 -3.18
C ASN A 332 -4.01 24.16 -1.68
N THR A 333 -4.32 23.00 -1.09
CA THR A 333 -3.92 22.69 0.30
C THR A 333 -2.43 22.29 0.34
N LYS A 334 -1.55 23.26 0.11
CA LYS A 334 -0.10 23.06 -0.06
C LYS A 334 0.60 22.71 1.26
N LEU A 335 0.17 23.31 2.37
CA LEU A 335 0.70 23.00 3.70
C LEU A 335 0.30 21.60 4.14
N LEU A 336 -0.97 21.22 3.95
CA LEU A 336 -1.42 19.85 4.24
C LEU A 336 -0.67 18.83 3.38
N ASP A 337 -0.43 19.14 2.11
CA ASP A 337 0.37 18.32 1.19
C ASP A 337 1.80 18.13 1.71
N SER A 338 2.43 19.21 2.24
CA SER A 338 3.76 19.18 2.84
C SER A 338 3.82 18.34 4.10
N VAL A 339 2.85 18.48 5.00
CA VAL A 339 2.69 17.68 6.23
C VAL A 339 2.65 16.18 5.90
N LEU A 340 1.78 15.79 4.98
CA LEU A 340 1.62 14.39 4.58
C LEU A 340 2.89 13.84 3.92
N LYS A 341 3.55 14.63 3.07
CA LYS A 341 4.80 14.23 2.42
C LYS A 341 5.95 14.07 3.40
N GLU A 342 6.05 14.95 4.41
CA GLU A 342 7.07 14.86 5.46
C GLU A 342 6.85 13.63 6.34
N THR A 343 5.62 13.34 6.73
CA THR A 343 5.29 12.10 7.45
C THR A 343 5.68 10.87 6.63
N LEU A 344 5.33 10.83 5.33
CA LEU A 344 5.67 9.74 4.43
C LEU A 344 7.20 9.61 4.20
N ARG A 345 7.95 10.71 4.27
CA ARG A 345 9.41 10.71 4.21
C ARG A 345 10.03 10.09 5.45
N LEU A 346 9.57 10.51 6.62
CA LEU A 346 10.11 10.03 7.90
C LEU A 346 9.74 8.60 8.20
N LYS A 347 8.52 8.21 7.86
CA LYS A 347 7.89 6.92 8.18
C LYS A 347 7.24 6.30 6.93
N PRO A 348 8.03 5.96 5.90
CA PRO A 348 7.50 5.27 4.73
C PRO A 348 7.02 3.87 5.12
N VAL A 349 6.02 3.36 4.41
CA VAL A 349 5.50 1.99 4.63
C VAL A 349 6.60 0.93 4.61
N ALA A 350 7.69 1.18 3.86
CA ALA A 350 8.86 0.30 3.84
C ALA A 350 10.18 1.09 3.74
N ALA A 351 11.20 0.64 4.46
CA ALA A 351 12.56 1.18 4.43
C ALA A 351 13.35 0.79 3.16
N VAL A 352 12.74 0.03 2.26
CA VAL A 352 13.25 -0.34 0.94
C VAL A 352 12.22 0.02 -0.13
N GLY A 353 12.68 0.38 -1.32
CA GLY A 353 11.83 0.59 -2.50
C GLY A 353 12.23 -0.32 -3.66
N LEU A 354 11.48 -0.22 -4.77
CA LEU A 354 11.78 -0.93 -6.01
C LEU A 354 12.04 -2.43 -5.81
N GLY A 355 11.20 -3.12 -5.01
CA GLY A 355 11.24 -4.57 -4.90
C GLY A 355 11.00 -5.19 -6.27
N ARG A 356 11.91 -6.07 -6.75
CA ARG A 356 11.86 -6.67 -8.08
C ARG A 356 12.31 -8.13 -8.04
N ARG A 357 11.81 -8.89 -8.99
CA ARG A 357 12.32 -10.21 -9.34
C ARG A 357 13.16 -10.12 -10.60
N VAL A 358 14.39 -10.62 -10.57
CA VAL A 358 15.25 -10.68 -11.74
C VAL A 358 14.75 -11.81 -12.65
N VAL A 359 14.36 -11.50 -13.89
CA VAL A 359 13.75 -12.51 -14.79
C VAL A 359 14.76 -13.23 -15.67
N GLU A 360 15.97 -12.68 -15.81
CA GLU A 360 17.13 -13.31 -16.47
C GLU A 360 18.43 -12.86 -15.79
N ASP A 361 19.53 -13.54 -16.03
CA ASP A 361 20.84 -13.12 -15.47
C ASP A 361 21.19 -11.70 -15.95
N VAL A 362 21.47 -10.78 -15.04
CA VAL A 362 21.78 -9.37 -15.34
C VAL A 362 23.12 -8.97 -14.73
N ARG A 363 23.94 -8.25 -15.51
CA ARG A 363 25.10 -7.55 -14.97
C ARG A 363 24.87 -6.05 -15.04
N LEU A 364 24.93 -5.40 -13.86
CA LEU A 364 24.82 -3.95 -13.74
C LEU A 364 26.11 -3.26 -14.16
N LYS A 365 26.08 -1.95 -14.42
CA LYS A 365 27.25 -1.16 -14.88
C LYS A 365 28.38 -1.13 -13.86
N ASP A 366 28.08 -1.24 -12.57
CA ASP A 366 29.05 -1.34 -11.49
C ASP A 366 29.72 -2.73 -11.41
N GLY A 367 29.38 -3.67 -12.31
CA GLY A 367 29.88 -5.02 -12.35
C GLY A 367 29.09 -6.02 -11.50
N THR A 368 28.11 -5.58 -10.71
CA THR A 368 27.27 -6.47 -9.90
C THR A 368 26.51 -7.45 -10.77
N PHE A 369 26.71 -8.75 -10.56
CA PHE A 369 25.99 -9.81 -11.24
C PHE A 369 24.77 -10.24 -10.43
N LEU A 370 23.58 -10.10 -11.00
CA LEU A 370 22.30 -10.48 -10.41
C LEU A 370 21.78 -11.74 -11.10
N PRO A 371 21.75 -12.88 -10.40
CA PRO A 371 21.24 -14.12 -10.99
C PRO A 371 19.74 -14.04 -11.25
N GLN A 372 19.30 -14.71 -12.32
CA GLN A 372 17.88 -14.98 -12.59
C GLN A 372 17.19 -15.50 -11.32
N ASP A 373 15.94 -15.14 -11.16
CA ASP A 373 15.10 -15.50 -10.01
C ASP A 373 15.60 -15.00 -8.65
N SER A 374 16.54 -14.09 -8.58
CA SER A 374 16.83 -13.38 -7.34
C SER A 374 15.82 -12.27 -7.05
N GLY A 375 15.49 -12.09 -5.77
CA GLY A 375 14.76 -10.92 -5.29
C GLY A 375 15.73 -9.80 -5.01
N ILE A 376 15.44 -8.60 -5.47
CA ILE A 376 16.21 -7.38 -5.17
C ILE A 376 15.32 -6.31 -4.56
N ALA A 377 15.91 -5.41 -3.79
CA ALA A 377 15.28 -4.16 -3.35
C ALA A 377 16.34 -3.07 -3.22
N ILE A 378 15.92 -1.81 -3.36
CA ILE A 378 16.80 -0.65 -3.21
C ILE A 378 16.54 -0.02 -1.86
N ASN A 379 17.61 0.27 -1.13
CA ASN A 379 17.55 0.97 0.14
C ASN A 379 16.98 2.40 -0.02
N ALA A 380 16.00 2.76 0.82
CA ALA A 380 15.36 4.07 0.85
C ALA A 380 16.12 5.12 1.69
N GLY A 381 17.36 4.86 2.10
CA GLY A 381 18.12 5.67 3.06
C GLY A 381 18.32 7.13 2.67
N LYS A 382 18.19 7.48 1.38
CA LYS A 382 18.24 8.89 0.94
C LYS A 382 17.10 9.74 1.51
N MET A 383 15.98 9.13 1.92
CA MET A 383 14.90 9.83 2.61
C MET A 383 15.34 10.43 3.95
N TRP A 384 16.43 9.94 4.52
CA TRP A 384 17.00 10.40 5.80
C TRP A 384 18.45 10.90 5.67
N ASP A 385 18.89 11.24 4.47
CA ASP A 385 20.27 11.69 4.20
C ASP A 385 20.43 13.19 4.54
N PRO A 386 21.34 13.55 5.46
CA PRO A 386 21.59 14.96 5.82
C PRO A 386 22.17 15.81 4.66
N LYS A 387 22.69 15.18 3.61
CA LYS A 387 23.14 15.88 2.41
C LYS A 387 21.98 16.34 1.52
N ILE A 388 20.77 15.77 1.72
CA ILE A 388 19.57 16.08 0.93
C ILE A 388 18.57 16.87 1.77
N TYR A 389 18.38 16.47 3.02
CA TYR A 389 17.40 17.08 3.91
C TYR A 389 18.10 17.62 5.17
N GLU A 390 17.94 18.90 5.44
CA GLU A 390 18.39 19.47 6.72
C GLU A 390 17.65 18.83 7.89
N ASN A 391 18.35 18.48 8.98
CA ASN A 391 17.78 17.80 10.13
C ASN A 391 16.86 16.61 9.74
N PRO A 392 17.39 15.60 8.99
CA PRO A 392 16.58 14.66 8.22
C PRO A 392 15.75 13.71 9.08
N ARG A 393 15.97 13.66 10.39
CA ARG A 393 15.21 12.82 11.34
C ARG A 393 14.21 13.60 12.19
N THR A 394 14.21 14.92 12.08
CA THR A 394 13.29 15.81 12.77
C THR A 394 12.09 16.08 11.85
N TYR A 395 10.90 15.96 12.40
CA TYR A 395 9.66 16.31 11.70
C TYR A 395 9.62 17.83 11.45
N ASP A 396 9.28 18.20 10.23
CA ASP A 396 9.14 19.60 9.82
C ASP A 396 8.01 19.72 8.80
N GLY A 397 6.80 20.01 9.27
CA GLY A 397 5.61 20.08 8.45
C GLY A 397 5.66 21.09 7.31
N TYR A 398 6.52 22.11 7.42
CA TYR A 398 6.71 23.14 6.39
C TYR A 398 7.82 22.79 5.37
N ARG A 399 8.57 21.70 5.55
CA ARG A 399 9.73 21.35 4.71
C ARG A 399 9.41 21.37 3.23
N PHE A 400 8.41 20.61 2.81
CA PHE A 400 8.06 20.49 1.39
C PHE A 400 7.29 21.70 0.88
N LEU A 401 6.62 22.48 1.73
CA LEU A 401 6.06 23.77 1.36
C LEU A 401 7.16 24.75 0.97
N ARG A 402 8.19 24.91 1.83
CA ARG A 402 9.34 25.77 1.52
C ARG A 402 10.10 25.31 0.27
N LEU A 403 10.30 24.00 0.10
CA LEU A 403 10.93 23.46 -1.12
C LEU A 403 10.07 23.69 -2.36
N ARG A 404 8.76 23.64 -2.21
CA ARG A 404 7.81 23.88 -3.30
C ARG A 404 7.82 25.33 -3.75
N GLU A 405 7.95 26.28 -2.82
CA GLU A 405 7.97 27.72 -3.09
C GLU A 405 9.34 28.24 -3.54
N ALA A 406 10.40 27.49 -3.28
CA ALA A 406 11.77 27.94 -3.57
C ALA A 406 12.11 28.02 -5.08
N SER A 407 11.43 27.22 -5.93
CA SER A 407 11.72 27.20 -7.37
C SER A 407 10.61 26.52 -8.17
N GLU A 408 10.56 26.77 -9.48
CA GLU A 408 9.65 26.07 -10.40
C GLU A 408 9.85 24.54 -10.39
N GLN A 409 11.09 24.09 -10.27
CA GLN A 409 11.41 22.66 -10.13
C GLN A 409 10.91 22.13 -8.78
N GLY A 410 11.04 22.91 -7.70
CA GLY A 410 10.50 22.60 -6.38
C GLY A 410 8.99 22.40 -6.42
N GLU A 411 8.25 23.28 -7.11
CA GLU A 411 6.78 23.12 -7.30
C GLU A 411 6.43 21.77 -7.91
N LYS A 412 7.21 21.27 -8.87
CA LYS A 412 6.96 19.99 -9.55
C LYS A 412 7.35 18.76 -8.72
N THR A 413 8.40 18.86 -7.89
CA THR A 413 8.99 17.70 -7.20
C THR A 413 8.57 17.56 -5.74
N SER A 414 8.07 18.63 -5.11
CA SER A 414 7.77 18.67 -3.68
C SER A 414 6.32 18.34 -3.33
N GLN A 415 5.45 18.09 -4.31
CA GLN A 415 4.07 17.64 -4.06
C GLN A 415 4.06 16.23 -3.46
N LEU A 416 3.06 15.90 -2.65
CA LEU A 416 2.87 14.58 -2.03
C LEU A 416 2.97 13.46 -3.07
N VAL A 417 2.30 13.63 -4.22
CA VAL A 417 2.24 12.64 -5.30
C VAL A 417 3.51 12.57 -6.16
N SER A 418 4.41 13.54 -6.04
CA SER A 418 5.65 13.58 -6.83
C SER A 418 6.65 12.56 -6.33
N THR A 419 7.13 11.71 -7.25
CA THR A 419 8.14 10.69 -6.98
C THR A 419 9.52 11.17 -7.38
N SER A 420 10.52 10.91 -6.57
CA SER A 420 11.93 11.21 -6.88
C SER A 420 12.84 10.11 -6.33
N PRO A 421 14.11 10.04 -6.79
CA PRO A 421 15.09 9.14 -6.21
C PRO A 421 15.32 9.37 -4.70
N GLU A 422 15.11 10.59 -4.22
CA GLU A 422 15.28 10.98 -2.83
C GLU A 422 14.03 10.72 -1.98
N HIS A 423 12.86 10.45 -2.62
CA HIS A 423 11.59 10.23 -1.94
C HIS A 423 10.82 9.07 -2.58
N LEU A 424 10.98 7.87 -2.01
CA LEU A 424 10.43 6.62 -2.54
C LEU A 424 9.05 6.24 -1.98
N GLY A 425 8.35 7.14 -1.30
CA GLY A 425 7.07 6.84 -0.63
C GLY A 425 6.00 6.25 -1.56
N PHE A 426 5.96 6.69 -2.82
CA PHE A 426 5.13 6.12 -3.88
C PHE A 426 5.91 5.33 -4.95
N GLY A 427 7.11 4.86 -4.61
CA GLY A 427 7.99 4.19 -5.58
C GLY A 427 8.58 5.14 -6.62
N LEU A 428 9.07 4.61 -7.73
CA LEU A 428 9.72 5.38 -8.80
C LEU A 428 9.64 4.68 -10.16
N GLY A 429 9.61 5.48 -11.24
CA GLY A 429 9.65 4.99 -12.62
C GLY A 429 8.28 4.46 -13.09
N ILE A 430 8.30 3.55 -14.06
CA ILE A 430 7.09 2.98 -14.66
C ILE A 430 6.22 2.19 -13.67
N HIS A 431 6.82 1.75 -12.56
CA HIS A 431 6.16 1.03 -11.47
C HIS A 431 5.91 1.92 -10.24
N ALA A 432 5.92 3.25 -10.38
CA ALA A 432 5.43 4.13 -9.32
C ALA A 432 3.96 3.82 -9.05
N CYS A 433 3.52 4.03 -7.80
CA CYS A 433 2.14 3.72 -7.39
C CYS A 433 1.12 4.36 -8.37
N PRO A 434 0.32 3.56 -9.10
CA PRO A 434 -0.64 4.10 -10.06
C PRO A 434 -1.79 4.84 -9.36
N GLY A 435 -2.16 4.42 -8.15
CA GLY A 435 -3.24 5.01 -7.34
C GLY A 435 -2.82 6.20 -6.48
N ARG A 436 -1.59 6.72 -6.59
CA ARG A 436 -1.08 7.80 -5.71
C ARG A 436 -1.92 9.08 -5.75
N PHE A 437 -2.50 9.40 -6.89
CA PHE A 437 -3.38 10.57 -7.01
C PHE A 437 -4.69 10.37 -6.24
N PHE A 438 -5.32 9.20 -6.37
CA PHE A 438 -6.51 8.85 -5.62
C PHE A 438 -6.23 8.77 -4.12
N GLY A 439 -5.16 8.05 -3.72
CA GLY A 439 -4.78 7.94 -2.30
C GLY A 439 -4.50 9.30 -1.66
N ALA A 440 -3.71 10.15 -2.32
CA ALA A 440 -3.44 11.50 -1.82
C ALA A 440 -4.72 12.35 -1.73
N ASN A 441 -5.59 12.28 -2.73
CA ASN A 441 -6.85 13.01 -2.76
C ASN A 441 -7.78 12.59 -1.61
N THR A 442 -7.97 11.28 -1.43
CA THR A 442 -8.81 10.72 -0.36
C THR A 442 -8.27 11.08 1.03
N VAL A 443 -6.96 10.92 1.25
CA VAL A 443 -6.31 11.27 2.52
C VAL A 443 -6.47 12.77 2.82
N LYS A 444 -6.15 13.63 1.85
CA LYS A 444 -6.28 15.11 2.03
C LYS A 444 -7.71 15.51 2.31
N LEU A 445 -8.67 14.94 1.60
CA LEU A 445 -10.10 15.26 1.75
C LEU A 445 -10.60 14.85 3.15
N VAL A 446 -10.32 13.63 3.60
CA VAL A 446 -10.71 13.18 4.94
C VAL A 446 -10.01 14.01 6.02
N MET A 447 -8.71 14.34 5.83
CA MET A 447 -7.97 15.21 6.75
C MET A 447 -8.56 16.63 6.82
N CYS A 448 -9.03 17.21 5.71
CA CYS A 448 -9.70 18.51 5.73
C CYS A 448 -10.94 18.48 6.63
N HIS A 449 -11.83 17.50 6.44
CA HIS A 449 -13.00 17.33 7.30
C HIS A 449 -12.62 17.10 8.77
N LEU A 450 -11.65 16.20 9.02
CA LEU A 450 -11.22 15.87 10.35
C LEU A 450 -10.66 17.09 11.11
N LEU A 451 -9.76 17.85 10.47
CA LEU A 451 -9.11 19.03 11.08
C LEU A 451 -10.08 20.17 11.36
N LEU A 452 -11.08 20.37 10.52
CA LEU A 452 -12.08 21.41 10.75
C LEU A 452 -13.11 21.02 11.81
N LYS A 453 -13.50 19.74 11.86
CA LYS A 453 -14.63 19.26 12.66
C LYS A 453 -14.26 18.73 14.04
N TYR A 454 -12.99 18.37 14.24
CA TYR A 454 -12.57 17.74 15.49
C TYR A 454 -11.32 18.39 16.07
N ASP A 455 -11.28 18.46 17.41
CA ASP A 455 -10.03 18.59 18.16
C ASP A 455 -9.50 17.21 18.46
N ILE A 456 -8.18 17.04 18.31
CA ILE A 456 -7.51 15.76 18.52
C ILE A 456 -6.23 15.98 19.30
N LYS A 457 -5.97 15.16 20.28
CA LYS A 457 -4.69 15.11 21.02
C LYS A 457 -4.34 13.69 21.40
N LEU A 458 -3.07 13.42 21.66
CA LEU A 458 -2.65 12.12 22.16
C LEU A 458 -3.27 11.87 23.56
N ALA A 459 -3.70 10.64 23.81
CA ALA A 459 -4.06 10.20 25.14
C ALA A 459 -2.78 10.12 26.02
N GLU A 460 -2.97 10.15 27.33
CA GLU A 460 -1.85 10.01 28.27
C GLU A 460 -1.12 8.69 28.03
N ASN A 461 0.21 8.73 27.98
CA ASN A 461 1.09 7.58 27.69
C ASN A 461 0.83 6.86 26.35
N ALA A 462 0.27 7.53 25.34
CA ALA A 462 0.03 6.95 24.03
C ALA A 462 1.36 6.52 23.37
N ASN A 463 1.43 5.26 22.95
CA ASN A 463 2.59 4.76 22.20
C ASN A 463 2.48 5.15 20.72
N THR A 464 3.34 6.07 20.29
CA THR A 464 3.40 6.58 18.91
C THR A 464 4.58 6.05 18.11
N ASN A 465 5.35 5.11 18.67
CA ASN A 465 6.46 4.49 17.95
C ASN A 465 5.90 3.61 16.83
N PRO A 466 6.40 3.73 15.60
CA PRO A 466 5.98 2.86 14.51
C PRO A 466 6.17 1.38 14.87
N LEU A 467 5.24 0.55 14.45
CA LEU A 467 5.39 -0.90 14.47
C LEU A 467 6.34 -1.30 13.34
N GLU A 468 7.50 -1.80 13.68
CA GLU A 468 8.48 -2.31 12.72
C GLU A 468 8.32 -3.82 12.55
N PHE A 469 8.20 -4.28 11.30
CA PHE A 469 8.13 -5.68 10.93
C PHE A 469 8.85 -5.92 9.61
N GLY A 470 9.98 -6.60 9.65
CA GLY A 470 10.86 -6.70 8.49
C GLY A 470 11.31 -5.33 8.02
N PHE A 471 11.05 -5.01 6.76
CA PHE A 471 11.33 -3.68 6.23
C PHE A 471 10.18 -2.68 6.42
N SER A 472 9.04 -3.13 6.91
CA SER A 472 7.86 -2.27 7.04
C SER A 472 7.92 -1.41 8.29
N MET A 473 7.37 -0.19 8.17
CA MET A 473 7.18 0.78 9.24
C MET A 473 5.73 1.22 9.19
N LEU A 474 4.92 0.77 10.14
CA LEU A 474 3.48 1.02 10.15
C LEU A 474 3.08 1.82 11.39
N ALA A 475 1.98 2.55 11.30
CA ALA A 475 1.37 3.22 12.44
C ALA A 475 1.11 2.20 13.57
N ASN A 476 1.38 2.60 14.80
CA ASN A 476 1.14 1.72 15.94
C ASN A 476 -0.38 1.51 16.12
N PRO A 477 -0.87 0.27 16.04
CA PRO A 477 -2.31 0.00 16.12
C PRO A 477 -2.90 0.23 17.51
N THR A 478 -2.04 0.34 18.54
CA THR A 478 -2.47 0.58 19.93
C THR A 478 -2.47 2.05 20.31
N THR A 479 -2.13 2.96 19.37
CA THR A 479 -2.12 4.39 19.66
C THR A 479 -3.52 4.89 19.96
N LYS A 480 -3.67 5.48 21.15
CA LYS A 480 -4.91 6.10 21.62
C LYS A 480 -4.83 7.62 21.48
N VAL A 481 -5.93 8.19 21.06
CA VAL A 481 -6.11 9.65 21.00
C VAL A 481 -7.40 10.03 21.70
N LEU A 482 -7.44 11.25 22.21
CA LEU A 482 -8.66 11.89 22.67
C LEU A 482 -9.18 12.76 21.53
N VAL A 483 -10.46 12.62 21.23
CA VAL A 483 -11.15 13.42 20.20
C VAL A 483 -12.39 14.06 20.80
N ARG A 484 -12.79 15.21 20.23
CA ARG A 484 -14.08 15.83 20.52
C ARG A 484 -14.57 16.63 19.30
N ARG A 485 -15.88 16.78 19.17
CA ARG A 485 -16.49 17.63 18.15
C ARG A 485 -16.18 19.10 18.42
N ARG A 486 -15.92 19.85 17.34
CA ARG A 486 -15.78 21.33 17.36
C ARG A 486 -17.07 21.97 16.90
N LYS A 487 -17.33 23.19 17.36
CA LYS A 487 -18.30 24.08 16.70
C LYS A 487 -17.71 24.52 15.37
N GLU A 488 -18.39 24.20 14.30
CA GLU A 488 -17.93 24.47 12.94
C GLU A 488 -18.22 25.91 12.53
N ASP A 489 -17.22 26.50 11.82
CA ASP A 489 -17.37 27.80 11.18
C ASP A 489 -17.69 27.67 9.68
N VAL A 490 -17.64 26.44 9.11
CA VAL A 490 -17.82 26.15 7.68
C VAL A 490 -18.70 24.91 7.50
N ASN A 491 -19.81 25.07 6.80
CA ASN A 491 -20.64 23.93 6.34
C ASN A 491 -20.12 23.43 4.98
N PHE A 492 -19.86 22.11 4.87
CA PHE A 492 -19.45 21.42 3.65
C PHE A 492 -20.64 20.79 2.95
#